data_9a9a3fffd61176667d7b03fbe6cc90d7
#
_entry.id   9a9a3fffd61176667d7b03fbe6cc90d7
#
_cell.length_a   1.000
_cell.length_b   1.000
_cell.length_c   1.000
_cell.angle_alpha   90.00
_cell.angle_beta   90.00
_cell.angle_gamma   90.00
#
_symmetry.space_group_name_H-M   'P 1'
#
loop_
_entity.id
_entity.type
_entity.pdbx_description
1 polymer ?
#
loop_
_entity_poly.entity_id
_entity_poly.type
_entity_poly.pdbx_seq_one_letter_code
_entity_poly.pdbx_strand_id
1 'polypeptide(L)'
;MVRQEAESGILFNATLVRCMLENSIHEIPHFEMGFPDIEAVEGGEFLDKLQDCYARYGRDETIVITRSNKRANRFNEGIRRNVLYAEEEIESNDMLMVVKNNYYYTGHTENCPMHFIANGDIARLKRLRRYEDFYGFRFADVVLEFPDYEDTEIECRILLDTIASESPALTREE
;
A
#
# COMPACT_ATOMS: atom_id res chain seq x y z
N MET A 1 -17.22 -8.54 -13.37
CA MET A 1 -17.62 -7.25 -13.97
C MET A 1 -18.53 -6.55 -12.94
N VAL A 2 -17.97 -5.61 -12.18
CA VAL A 2 -18.74 -4.85 -11.18
C VAL A 2 -19.67 -3.92 -11.96
N ARG A 3 -20.96 -4.12 -11.85
CA ARG A 3 -21.95 -3.17 -12.34
C ARG A 3 -21.96 -1.99 -11.38
N GLN A 4 -21.21 -0.95 -11.70
CA GLN A 4 -21.36 0.33 -11.02
C GLN A 4 -22.73 0.90 -11.39
N GLU A 5 -23.41 1.46 -10.40
CA GLU A 5 -24.73 2.05 -10.61
C GLU A 5 -24.65 3.26 -11.55
N ALA A 6 -25.73 3.54 -12.27
CA ALA A 6 -25.76 4.62 -13.27
C ALA A 6 -25.51 6.03 -12.70
N GLU A 7 -25.56 6.17 -11.36
CA GLU A 7 -25.33 7.42 -10.62
C GLU A 7 -23.93 7.49 -9.97
N SER A 8 -23.00 6.61 -10.34
CA SER A 8 -21.63 6.62 -9.79
C SER A 8 -20.79 7.74 -10.43
N GLY A 9 -20.35 8.67 -9.60
CA GLY A 9 -19.41 9.72 -9.98
C GLY A 9 -18.02 9.18 -10.34
N ILE A 10 -17.62 8.07 -9.69
CA ILE A 10 -16.37 7.36 -10.02
C ILE A 10 -16.42 6.87 -11.47
N LEU A 11 -17.51 6.22 -11.88
CA LEU A 11 -17.68 5.74 -13.25
C LEU A 11 -17.77 6.90 -14.25
N PHE A 12 -18.51 7.97 -13.90
CA PHE A 12 -18.63 9.16 -14.73
C PHE A 12 -17.26 9.77 -15.01
N ASN A 13 -16.50 10.08 -13.98
CA ASN A 13 -15.17 10.69 -14.10
C ASN A 13 -14.14 9.76 -14.78
N ALA A 14 -14.19 8.47 -14.53
CA ALA A 14 -13.35 7.50 -15.22
C ALA A 14 -13.66 7.44 -16.73
N THR A 15 -14.94 7.54 -17.10
CA THR A 15 -15.39 7.59 -18.50
C THR A 15 -14.94 8.88 -19.17
N LEU A 16 -15.05 10.02 -18.47
CA LEU A 16 -14.55 11.32 -18.95
C LEU A 16 -13.06 11.21 -19.33
N VAL A 17 -12.23 10.71 -18.42
CA VAL A 17 -10.78 10.54 -18.67
C VAL A 17 -10.52 9.59 -19.84
N ARG A 18 -11.27 8.49 -19.95
CA ARG A 18 -11.16 7.55 -21.07
C ARG A 18 -11.48 8.23 -22.41
N CYS A 19 -12.58 8.97 -22.47
CA CYS A 19 -12.96 9.73 -23.68
C CYS A 19 -11.89 10.77 -24.06
N MET A 20 -11.30 11.45 -23.09
CA MET A 20 -10.20 12.40 -23.35
C MET A 20 -8.99 11.69 -23.96
N LEU A 21 -8.60 10.52 -23.43
CA LEU A 21 -7.49 9.71 -23.96
C LEU A 21 -7.79 9.22 -25.40
N GLU A 22 -8.98 8.70 -25.64
CA GLU A 22 -9.40 8.22 -26.96
C GLU A 22 -9.37 9.33 -28.02
N ASN A 23 -9.71 10.56 -27.63
CA ASN A 23 -9.71 11.72 -28.53
C ASN A 23 -8.37 12.50 -28.51
N SER A 24 -7.34 11.98 -27.85
CA SER A 24 -6.02 12.65 -27.73
C SER A 24 -6.10 14.07 -27.16
N ILE A 25 -7.02 14.31 -26.23
CA ILE A 25 -7.16 15.58 -25.53
C ILE A 25 -6.14 15.59 -24.38
N HIS A 26 -5.17 16.51 -24.42
CA HIS A 26 -4.08 16.63 -23.44
C HIS A 26 -4.32 17.74 -22.42
N GLU A 27 -5.55 17.98 -22.05
CA GLU A 27 -5.94 18.93 -21.02
C GLU A 27 -6.05 18.23 -19.65
N ILE A 28 -5.95 19.00 -18.56
CA ILE A 28 -6.18 18.48 -17.22
C ILE A 28 -7.68 18.23 -17.05
N PRO A 29 -8.11 17.00 -16.73
CA PRO A 29 -9.53 16.70 -16.55
C PRO A 29 -10.11 17.47 -15.36
N HIS A 30 -11.28 18.05 -15.55
CA HIS A 30 -12.08 18.59 -14.46
C HIS A 30 -13.05 17.52 -14.00
N PHE A 31 -12.87 17.07 -12.75
CA PHE A 31 -13.74 16.05 -12.16
C PHE A 31 -15.04 16.66 -11.66
N GLU A 32 -16.15 16.01 -11.98
CA GLU A 32 -17.46 16.35 -11.42
C GLU A 32 -17.56 15.76 -10.00
N MET A 33 -17.83 16.65 -9.02
CA MET A 33 -17.84 16.32 -7.59
C MET A 33 -19.26 16.21 -7.00
N GLY A 34 -20.30 16.41 -7.81
CA GLY A 34 -21.70 16.44 -7.37
C GLY A 34 -22.35 15.07 -7.11
N PHE A 35 -21.55 14.02 -6.97
CA PHE A 35 -22.02 12.65 -6.78
C PHE A 35 -21.87 12.20 -5.32
N PRO A 36 -22.76 11.32 -4.82
CA PRO A 36 -22.74 10.87 -3.44
C PRO A 36 -21.53 9.98 -3.07
N ASP A 37 -20.85 9.40 -4.08
CA ASP A 37 -19.68 8.54 -3.96
C ASP A 37 -18.35 9.31 -4.10
N ILE A 38 -18.40 10.64 -4.24
CA ILE A 38 -17.20 11.50 -4.34
C ILE A 38 -17.34 12.66 -3.35
N GLU A 39 -16.33 12.86 -2.54
CA GLU A 39 -16.25 13.98 -1.60
C GLU A 39 -14.90 14.70 -1.75
N ALA A 40 -14.94 16.02 -1.85
CA ALA A 40 -13.73 16.85 -1.77
C ALA A 40 -13.40 17.11 -0.30
N VAL A 41 -12.17 16.80 0.10
CA VAL A 41 -11.69 17.00 1.47
C VAL A 41 -10.57 18.02 1.47
N GLU A 42 -10.67 19.03 2.33
CA GLU A 42 -9.58 19.98 2.53
C GLU A 42 -8.39 19.34 3.27
N GLY A 43 -7.17 19.84 2.97
CA GLY A 43 -5.96 19.24 3.52
C GLY A 43 -5.92 19.21 5.07
N GLY A 44 -6.58 20.16 5.73
CA GLY A 44 -6.69 20.20 7.19
C GLY A 44 -7.59 19.11 7.78
N GLU A 45 -8.58 18.65 7.03
CA GLU A 45 -9.56 17.64 7.48
C GLU A 45 -9.19 16.21 7.03
N PHE A 46 -8.13 16.08 6.24
CA PHE A 46 -7.77 14.81 5.61
C PHE A 46 -7.53 13.67 6.63
N LEU A 47 -6.81 13.94 7.72
CA LEU A 47 -6.50 12.92 8.73
C LEU A 47 -7.76 12.48 9.48
N ASP A 48 -8.65 13.40 9.82
CA ASP A 48 -9.92 13.09 10.51
C ASP A 48 -10.81 12.23 9.60
N LYS A 49 -10.94 12.61 8.32
CA LYS A 49 -11.67 11.82 7.33
C LYS A 49 -11.08 10.44 7.10
N LEU A 50 -9.76 10.33 7.07
CA LEU A 50 -9.09 9.03 6.94
C LEU A 50 -9.32 8.14 8.16
N GLN A 51 -9.30 8.72 9.38
CA GLN A 51 -9.62 8.02 10.60
C GLN A 51 -11.07 7.51 10.58
N ASP A 52 -12.02 8.33 10.12
CA ASP A 52 -13.42 7.93 9.94
C ASP A 52 -13.55 6.79 8.92
N CYS A 53 -12.81 6.84 7.81
CA CYS A 53 -12.78 5.76 6.82
C CYS A 53 -12.25 4.46 7.41
N TYR A 54 -11.14 4.51 8.15
CA TYR A 54 -10.60 3.32 8.82
C TYR A 54 -11.54 2.76 9.88
N ALA A 55 -12.23 3.61 10.62
CA ALA A 55 -13.22 3.18 11.62
C ALA A 55 -14.46 2.54 10.97
N ARG A 56 -14.89 3.06 9.81
CA ARG A 56 -16.11 2.62 9.12
C ARG A 56 -15.91 1.42 8.21
N TYR A 57 -14.82 1.40 7.46
CA TYR A 57 -14.58 0.42 6.39
C TYR A 57 -13.43 -0.55 6.71
N GLY A 58 -12.57 -0.20 7.67
CA GLY A 58 -11.34 -0.93 7.94
C GLY A 58 -10.15 -0.47 7.10
N ARG A 59 -8.95 -0.88 7.53
CA ARG A 59 -7.70 -0.53 6.83
C ARG A 59 -7.53 -1.28 5.51
N ASP A 60 -8.06 -2.49 5.43
CA ASP A 60 -7.95 -3.35 4.25
C ASP A 60 -8.83 -2.84 3.08
N GLU A 61 -9.91 -2.10 3.40
CA GLU A 61 -10.84 -1.52 2.42
C GLU A 61 -10.58 -0.02 2.16
N THR A 62 -9.54 0.55 2.76
CA THR A 62 -9.23 1.98 2.63
C THR A 62 -7.81 2.19 2.10
N ILE A 63 -7.68 2.85 0.96
CA ILE A 63 -6.38 3.13 0.33
C ILE A 63 -6.16 4.62 0.09
N VAL A 64 -4.92 5.10 0.28
CA VAL A 64 -4.48 6.45 -0.08
C VAL A 64 -3.60 6.38 -1.32
N ILE A 65 -4.09 6.97 -2.42
CA ILE A 65 -3.36 6.98 -3.70
C ILE A 65 -2.56 8.29 -3.81
N THR A 66 -1.27 8.17 -4.10
CA THR A 66 -0.37 9.30 -4.27
C THR A 66 0.34 9.26 -5.62
N ARG A 67 0.86 10.40 -6.07
CA ARG A 67 1.56 10.51 -7.36
C ARG A 67 3.05 10.12 -7.31
N SER A 68 3.62 9.86 -6.15
CA SER A 68 5.05 9.52 -6.01
C SER A 68 5.35 8.76 -4.72
N ASN A 69 6.39 7.91 -4.74
CA ASN A 69 6.87 7.17 -3.58
C ASN A 69 7.24 8.09 -2.41
N LYS A 70 7.88 9.23 -2.70
CA LYS A 70 8.20 10.24 -1.70
C LYS A 70 6.96 10.74 -0.95
N ARG A 71 5.86 10.99 -1.66
CA ARG A 71 4.59 11.36 -1.03
C ARG A 71 3.97 10.18 -0.28
N ALA A 72 4.00 8.98 -0.85
CA ALA A 72 3.51 7.78 -0.19
C ALA A 72 4.19 7.57 1.16
N ASN A 73 5.52 7.65 1.21
CA ASN A 73 6.28 7.50 2.46
C ASN A 73 5.89 8.55 3.50
N ARG A 74 5.71 9.82 3.10
CA ARG A 74 5.23 10.87 4.02
C ARG A 74 3.82 10.60 4.55
N PHE A 75 2.91 10.13 3.69
CA PHE A 75 1.57 9.76 4.12
C PHE A 75 1.61 8.55 5.04
N ASN A 76 2.39 7.52 4.71
CA ASN A 76 2.54 6.33 5.54
C ASN A 76 3.07 6.70 6.94
N GLU A 77 4.11 7.54 7.02
CA GLU A 77 4.64 8.02 8.31
C GLU A 77 3.58 8.83 9.08
N GLY A 78 2.90 9.75 8.42
CA GLY A 78 1.84 10.57 9.02
C GLY A 78 0.65 9.73 9.51
N ILE A 79 0.20 8.77 8.73
CA ILE A 79 -0.89 7.86 9.08
C ILE A 79 -0.48 6.98 10.26
N ARG A 80 0.70 6.35 10.18
CA ARG A 80 1.20 5.50 11.28
C ARG A 80 1.24 6.27 12.59
N ARG A 81 1.81 7.48 12.59
CA ARG A 81 2.00 8.28 13.80
C ARG A 81 0.71 8.90 14.34
N ASN A 82 -0.13 9.49 13.48
CA ASN A 82 -1.26 10.31 13.91
C ASN A 82 -2.62 9.60 13.85
N VAL A 83 -2.76 8.54 13.07
CA VAL A 83 -4.02 7.80 12.91
C VAL A 83 -3.95 6.44 13.58
N LEU A 84 -2.82 5.72 13.42
CA LEU A 84 -2.65 4.37 13.96
C LEU A 84 -1.91 4.37 15.31
N TYR A 85 -1.32 5.52 15.71
CA TYR A 85 -0.57 5.68 16.96
C TYR A 85 0.58 4.67 17.11
N ALA A 86 1.19 4.25 15.99
CA ALA A 86 2.31 3.34 15.98
C ALA A 86 3.55 4.01 16.58
N GLU A 87 4.21 3.36 17.52
CA GLU A 87 5.39 3.85 18.21
C GLU A 87 6.69 3.30 17.61
N GLU A 88 6.64 2.06 17.11
CA GLU A 88 7.80 1.37 16.56
C GLU A 88 7.94 1.57 15.04
N GLU A 89 9.12 1.29 14.49
CA GLU A 89 9.38 1.38 13.05
C GLU A 89 8.50 0.43 12.24
N ILE A 90 8.29 -0.79 12.74
CA ILE A 90 7.32 -1.77 12.24
C ILE A 90 6.63 -2.46 13.41
N GLU A 91 5.35 -2.72 13.26
CA GLU A 91 4.52 -3.37 14.29
C GLU A 91 3.65 -4.48 13.71
N SER A 92 3.20 -5.40 14.58
CA SER A 92 2.22 -6.40 14.17
C SER A 92 0.96 -5.73 13.60
N ASN A 93 0.44 -6.30 12.53
CA ASN A 93 -0.65 -5.79 11.69
C ASN A 93 -0.30 -4.61 10.78
N ASP A 94 0.98 -4.22 10.64
CA ASP A 94 1.38 -3.32 9.56
C ASP A 94 1.17 -3.98 8.20
N MET A 95 0.67 -3.18 7.26
CA MET A 95 0.57 -3.58 5.85
C MET A 95 1.84 -3.16 5.12
N LEU A 96 2.52 -4.12 4.54
CA LEU A 96 3.77 -3.93 3.81
C LEU A 96 3.55 -4.27 2.33
N MET A 97 4.09 -3.44 1.44
CA MET A 97 4.09 -3.73 0.00
C MET A 97 5.45 -4.28 -0.42
N VAL A 98 5.44 -5.38 -1.13
CA VAL A 98 6.65 -5.97 -1.71
C VAL A 98 7.18 -5.09 -2.84
N VAL A 99 8.44 -4.68 -2.77
CA VAL A 99 9.05 -3.79 -3.77
C VAL A 99 9.95 -4.50 -4.77
N LYS A 100 10.16 -5.82 -4.60
CA LYS A 100 10.99 -6.65 -5.49
C LYS A 100 10.53 -8.10 -5.47
N ASN A 101 10.46 -8.74 -6.64
CA ASN A 101 10.15 -10.16 -6.76
C ASN A 101 11.10 -11.01 -5.93
N ASN A 102 10.55 -11.99 -5.22
CA ASN A 102 11.32 -12.97 -4.46
C ASN A 102 10.84 -14.39 -4.79
N TYR A 103 11.78 -15.26 -5.14
CA TYR A 103 11.53 -16.66 -5.55
C TYR A 103 12.02 -17.68 -4.51
N TYR A 104 12.70 -17.19 -3.47
CA TYR A 104 13.36 -18.06 -2.49
C TYR A 104 12.38 -18.58 -1.43
N TYR A 105 11.62 -17.67 -0.80
CA TYR A 105 10.84 -18.04 0.39
C TYR A 105 9.66 -18.96 0.09
N THR A 106 9.03 -18.82 -1.07
CA THR A 106 7.91 -19.67 -1.48
C THR A 106 8.32 -21.12 -1.68
N GLY A 107 9.55 -21.37 -2.18
CA GLY A 107 10.10 -22.72 -2.34
C GLY A 107 10.47 -23.42 -1.02
N HIS A 108 10.54 -22.68 0.08
CA HIS A 108 10.88 -23.19 1.43
C HIS A 108 9.65 -23.23 2.37
N THR A 109 8.48 -22.86 1.87
CA THR A 109 7.21 -22.89 2.61
C THR A 109 6.38 -24.08 2.15
N GLU A 110 6.03 -24.99 3.09
CA GLU A 110 5.24 -26.18 2.77
C GLU A 110 3.84 -25.77 2.26
N ASN A 111 3.39 -26.43 1.21
CA ASN A 111 2.07 -26.21 0.58
C ASN A 111 1.78 -24.74 0.22
N CYS A 112 2.82 -23.97 -0.11
CA CYS A 112 2.64 -22.59 -0.52
C CYS A 112 1.89 -22.49 -1.86
N PRO A 113 0.74 -21.79 -1.92
CA PRO A 113 0.00 -21.63 -3.16
C PRO A 113 0.68 -20.67 -4.13
N MET A 114 1.67 -19.90 -3.65
CA MET A 114 2.40 -18.89 -4.41
C MET A 114 3.60 -19.52 -5.11
N HIS A 115 3.80 -19.23 -6.40
CA HIS A 115 5.02 -19.61 -7.10
C HIS A 115 6.21 -18.70 -6.74
N PHE A 116 5.95 -17.45 -6.46
CA PHE A 116 6.91 -16.44 -6.01
C PHE A 116 6.15 -15.29 -5.35
N ILE A 117 6.85 -14.47 -4.58
CA ILE A 117 6.31 -13.22 -4.03
C ILE A 117 6.55 -12.12 -5.06
N ALA A 118 5.49 -11.49 -5.57
CA ALA A 118 5.58 -10.49 -6.64
C ALA A 118 5.81 -9.08 -6.09
N ASN A 119 6.48 -8.26 -6.89
CA ASN A 119 6.50 -6.82 -6.67
C ASN A 119 5.07 -6.27 -6.77
N GLY A 120 4.62 -5.58 -5.74
CA GLY A 120 3.26 -5.06 -5.59
C GLY A 120 2.34 -5.90 -4.70
N ASP A 121 2.74 -7.14 -4.36
CA ASP A 121 1.98 -7.93 -3.39
C ASP A 121 1.92 -7.21 -2.05
N ILE A 122 0.76 -7.31 -1.40
CA ILE A 122 0.53 -6.77 -0.07
C ILE A 122 0.62 -7.89 0.96
N ALA A 123 1.37 -7.66 2.00
CA ALA A 123 1.53 -8.59 3.11
C ALA A 123 1.24 -7.89 4.44
N ARG A 124 0.61 -8.60 5.36
CA ARG A 124 0.41 -8.17 6.74
C ARG A 124 1.53 -8.69 7.62
N LEU A 125 2.17 -7.83 8.40
CA LEU A 125 3.15 -8.24 9.40
C LEU A 125 2.45 -8.96 10.56
N LYS A 126 2.54 -10.28 10.59
CA LYS A 126 1.93 -11.13 11.63
C LYS A 126 2.74 -11.12 12.92
N ARG A 127 4.06 -11.32 12.79
CA ARG A 127 4.99 -11.37 13.91
C ARG A 127 6.36 -10.83 13.52
N LEU A 128 6.93 -10.04 14.40
CA LEU A 128 8.33 -9.66 14.41
C LEU A 128 9.09 -10.60 15.37
N ARG A 129 10.15 -11.25 14.90
CA ARG A 129 10.94 -12.18 15.72
C ARG A 129 12.18 -11.52 16.29
N ARG A 130 12.98 -10.86 15.44
CA ARG A 130 14.20 -10.19 15.86
C ARG A 130 14.65 -9.16 14.83
N TYR A 131 15.46 -8.23 15.29
CA TYR A 131 16.25 -7.33 14.45
C TYR A 131 17.69 -7.83 14.34
N GLU A 132 18.33 -7.57 13.21
CA GLU A 132 19.74 -7.91 12.97
C GLU A 132 20.39 -6.84 12.09
N ASP A 133 21.55 -6.35 12.54
CA ASP A 133 22.40 -5.45 11.75
C ASP A 133 23.49 -6.27 11.09
N PHE A 134 23.58 -6.19 9.76
CA PHE A 134 24.55 -6.94 8.97
C PHE A 134 25.07 -6.12 7.79
N TYR A 135 26.37 -5.97 7.68
CA TYR A 135 27.05 -5.15 6.66
C TYR A 135 26.53 -3.71 6.54
N GLY A 136 26.13 -3.10 7.64
CA GLY A 136 25.62 -1.73 7.66
C GLY A 136 24.15 -1.58 7.28
N PHE A 137 23.46 -2.69 7.02
CA PHE A 137 22.02 -2.74 6.77
C PHE A 137 21.26 -3.32 7.95
N ARG A 138 20.02 -2.87 8.12
CA ARG A 138 19.12 -3.33 9.17
C ARG A 138 18.10 -4.29 8.61
N PHE A 139 18.03 -5.45 9.21
CA PHE A 139 17.10 -6.51 8.84
C PHE A 139 16.14 -6.83 9.98
N ALA A 140 14.98 -7.37 9.62
CA ALA A 140 14.08 -8.00 10.57
C ALA A 140 13.66 -9.38 10.09
N ASP A 141 13.74 -10.38 10.97
CA ASP A 141 13.14 -11.69 10.75
C ASP A 141 11.66 -11.62 11.16
N VAL A 142 10.77 -11.89 10.24
CA VAL A 142 9.34 -11.69 10.38
C VAL A 142 8.52 -12.87 9.87
N VAL A 143 7.25 -12.90 10.25
CA VAL A 143 6.22 -13.73 9.62
C VAL A 143 5.28 -12.78 8.91
N LEU A 144 5.18 -12.91 7.60
CA LEU A 144 4.26 -12.17 6.74
C LEU A 144 3.08 -13.06 6.36
N GLU A 145 1.88 -12.51 6.42
CA GLU A 145 0.65 -13.11 5.94
C GLU A 145 0.23 -12.43 4.64
N PHE A 146 -0.09 -13.20 3.62
CA PHE A 146 -0.50 -12.72 2.31
C PHE A 146 -2.01 -12.93 2.11
N PRO A 147 -2.86 -11.90 2.33
CA PRO A 147 -4.32 -12.04 2.25
C PRO A 147 -4.82 -12.50 0.88
N ASP A 148 -4.20 -12.04 -0.21
CA ASP A 148 -4.58 -12.39 -1.57
C ASP A 148 -4.26 -13.85 -1.94
N TYR A 149 -3.55 -14.57 -1.08
CA TYR A 149 -3.13 -15.95 -1.25
C TYR A 149 -3.57 -16.83 -0.08
N GLU A 150 -4.87 -16.82 0.22
CA GLU A 150 -5.51 -17.65 1.25
C GLU A 150 -4.86 -17.48 2.64
N ASP A 151 -4.49 -16.24 2.99
CA ASP A 151 -3.80 -15.87 4.24
C ASP A 151 -2.51 -16.68 4.49
N THR A 152 -1.80 -17.04 3.40
CA THR A 152 -0.57 -17.81 3.49
C THR A 152 0.49 -17.09 4.32
N GLU A 153 1.00 -17.76 5.35
CA GLU A 153 2.09 -17.26 6.20
C GLU A 153 3.45 -17.67 5.65
N ILE A 154 4.34 -16.70 5.48
CA ILE A 154 5.72 -16.92 5.04
C ILE A 154 6.69 -16.33 6.06
N GLU A 155 7.60 -17.17 6.56
CA GLU A 155 8.73 -16.73 7.38
C GLU A 155 9.83 -16.19 6.46
N CYS A 156 10.19 -14.93 6.65
CA CYS A 156 11.17 -14.28 5.79
C CYS A 156 11.99 -13.22 6.53
N ARG A 157 13.04 -12.77 5.87
CA ARG A 157 13.84 -11.62 6.31
C ARG A 157 13.54 -10.42 5.40
N ILE A 158 13.22 -9.31 6.01
CA ILE A 158 12.98 -8.03 5.31
C ILE A 158 14.12 -7.06 5.58
N LEU A 159 14.38 -6.17 4.62
CA LEU A 159 15.36 -5.09 4.72
C LEU A 159 14.63 -3.82 5.15
N LEU A 160 14.88 -3.35 6.37
CA LEU A 160 14.19 -2.20 6.97
C LEU A 160 14.54 -0.89 6.27
N ASP A 161 15.78 -0.74 5.80
CA ASP A 161 16.24 0.47 5.15
C ASP A 161 15.46 0.80 3.87
N THR A 162 14.76 -0.18 3.28
CA THR A 162 13.89 0.04 2.12
C THR A 162 12.53 0.65 2.47
N ILE A 163 12.08 0.57 3.73
CA ILE A 163 10.76 1.07 4.15
C ILE A 163 10.65 2.59 3.99
N ALA A 164 11.72 3.31 4.34
CA ALA A 164 11.79 4.77 4.22
C ALA A 164 12.41 5.24 2.89
N SER A 165 12.93 4.33 2.07
CA SER A 165 13.60 4.67 0.82
C SER A 165 12.63 5.18 -0.24
N GLU A 166 13.02 6.21 -0.98
CA GLU A 166 12.27 6.71 -2.15
C GLU A 166 12.46 5.80 -3.37
N SER A 167 13.49 4.96 -3.36
CA SER A 167 13.81 4.00 -4.41
C SER A 167 13.73 2.56 -3.89
N PRO A 168 13.10 1.64 -4.62
CA PRO A 168 13.03 0.23 -4.22
C PRO A 168 14.36 -0.52 -4.42
N ALA A 169 15.36 0.13 -5.01
CA ALA A 169 16.67 -0.44 -5.23
C ALA A 169 17.73 0.33 -4.42
N LEU A 170 18.62 -0.43 -3.79
CA LEU A 170 19.81 0.12 -3.16
C LEU A 170 20.66 0.82 -4.24
N THR A 171 21.32 1.89 -3.88
CA THR A 171 22.26 2.56 -4.79
C THR A 171 23.48 1.68 -5.05
N ARG A 172 24.25 1.95 -6.13
CA ARG A 172 25.44 1.15 -6.46
C ARG A 172 26.58 1.28 -5.43
N GLU A 173 26.44 2.24 -4.51
CA GLU A 173 27.41 2.52 -3.44
C GLU A 173 27.01 1.84 -2.11
N GLU A 174 25.81 1.34 -2.02
CA GLU A 174 25.25 0.52 -0.93
C GLU A 174 25.27 -0.97 -1.36
#